data_f0d791e48505ffa61094fbdefa538444
#
_entry.id   f0d791e48505ffa61094fbdefa538444
#
_cell.length_a   1.000
_cell.length_b   1.000
_cell.length_c   1.000
_cell.angle_alpha   90.00
_cell.angle_beta   90.00
_cell.angle_gamma   90.00
#
_symmetry.space_group_name_H-M   'P 1'
#
loop_
_entity.id
_entity.type
_entity.pdbx_description
1 polymer ?
#
loop_
_entity_poly.entity_id
_entity_poly.type
_entity_poly.pdbx_seq_one_letter_code
_entity_poly.pdbx_strand_id
1 'polypeptide(L)'
;VAELIQNKNVSMYELAEKTLNEKLSLTEDETKIVSDLDTHFKEIGKRGFDEKHEISSFMERVINEEIYNAPDELLDLLFDRNTITENDDFVSVKEPKNTLVAYEAAKGGNVDRSFLDISVLRPVWKNFQVETDISYADLAKNGWKTIALYTDYATAALKNKMFKVIFDMIDAGITSGAANYITESSTTLTEASADAAALYIQDVAGYGVGTFVARSKYIQQMSKFKTFTSPEIINEVHRTGKAGVYDGIALTPISGTKKLGDGTDLMVDKRVFGIADKIGSLNMKGDINVYQDANNDKEKFHLSFKNFTFGVAFNKDTLEKVCKIAIA
;
A
#
# COMPACT_ATOMS: atom_id res chain seq x y z
N VAL A 1 -25.45 17.07 11.45
CA VAL A 1 -24.62 16.03 10.82
C VAL A 1 -24.15 16.48 9.43
N ALA A 2 -25.04 16.99 8.55
CA ALA A 2 -24.63 17.53 7.23
C ALA A 2 -23.54 18.64 7.36
N GLU A 3 -23.64 19.51 8.37
CA GLU A 3 -22.59 20.49 8.66
C GLU A 3 -21.29 19.85 9.18
N LEU A 4 -21.38 18.78 9.96
CA LEU A 4 -20.21 18.02 10.42
C LEU A 4 -19.52 17.29 9.27
N ILE A 5 -20.29 16.70 8.34
CA ILE A 5 -19.77 16.05 7.14
C ILE A 5 -19.07 17.07 6.22
N GLN A 6 -19.55 18.31 6.17
CA GLN A 6 -18.96 19.38 5.36
C GLN A 6 -17.79 20.10 6.05
N ASN A 7 -17.60 19.91 7.35
CA ASN A 7 -16.50 20.55 8.09
C ASN A 7 -15.15 19.90 7.72
N LYS A 8 -14.40 20.57 6.85
CA LYS A 8 -13.08 20.11 6.38
C LYS A 8 -11.98 20.14 7.45
N ASN A 9 -12.25 20.70 8.62
CA ASN A 9 -11.24 20.83 9.70
C ASN A 9 -11.15 19.58 10.60
N VAL A 10 -12.08 18.61 10.45
CA VAL A 10 -12.06 17.35 11.21
C VAL A 10 -11.80 16.23 10.23
N SER A 11 -10.69 15.51 10.42
CA SER A 11 -10.42 14.29 9.68
C SER A 11 -11.38 13.19 10.15
N MET A 12 -12.24 12.76 9.24
CA MET A 12 -13.20 11.71 9.52
C MET A 12 -12.54 10.33 9.58
N TYR A 13 -11.44 10.18 8.84
CA TYR A 13 -10.59 8.98 8.92
C TYR A 13 -9.98 8.83 10.32
N GLU A 14 -9.32 9.86 10.86
CA GLU A 14 -8.75 9.80 12.21
C GLU A 14 -9.82 9.54 13.27
N LEU A 15 -11.02 10.10 13.11
CA LEU A 15 -12.15 9.89 14.01
C LEU A 15 -12.63 8.43 13.96
N ALA A 16 -12.70 7.85 12.78
CA ALA A 16 -13.06 6.44 12.60
C ALA A 16 -12.01 5.51 13.21
N GLU A 17 -10.71 5.77 12.96
CA GLU A 17 -9.60 5.03 13.51
C GLU A 17 -9.59 5.06 15.05
N LYS A 18 -9.73 6.25 15.66
CA LYS A 18 -9.81 6.40 17.12
C LYS A 18 -11.03 5.69 17.71
N THR A 19 -12.16 5.66 17.00
CA THR A 19 -13.36 4.96 17.47
C THR A 19 -13.18 3.44 17.45
N LEU A 20 -12.45 2.91 16.49
CA LEU A 20 -12.21 1.46 16.37
C LEU A 20 -11.05 1.00 17.26
N ASN A 21 -10.08 1.87 17.52
CA ASN A 21 -8.90 1.55 18.31
C ASN A 21 -9.04 2.08 19.74
N GLU A 22 -9.41 1.20 20.66
CA GLU A 22 -9.60 1.53 22.09
C GLU A 22 -8.34 2.08 22.81
N LYS A 23 -7.17 1.95 22.18
CA LYS A 23 -5.90 2.50 22.72
C LYS A 23 -5.70 3.98 22.41
N LEU A 24 -6.46 4.53 21.47
CA LEU A 24 -6.42 5.93 21.10
C LEU A 24 -7.50 6.68 21.87
N SER A 25 -7.11 7.78 22.55
CA SER A 25 -8.07 8.61 23.29
C SER A 25 -8.70 9.65 22.37
N LEU A 26 -10.01 9.78 22.45
CA LEU A 26 -10.77 10.88 21.87
C LEU A 26 -10.62 12.13 22.74
N THR A 27 -10.53 13.29 22.12
CA THR A 27 -10.65 14.58 22.80
C THR A 27 -12.12 14.83 23.22
N GLU A 28 -12.37 15.82 24.08
CA GLU A 28 -13.74 16.15 24.49
C GLU A 28 -14.62 16.55 23.29
N ASP A 29 -14.08 17.32 22.35
CA ASP A 29 -14.80 17.73 21.14
C ASP A 29 -15.07 16.53 20.22
N GLU A 30 -14.07 15.66 20.00
CA GLU A 30 -14.25 14.43 19.22
C GLU A 30 -15.28 13.49 19.85
N THR A 31 -15.28 13.36 21.18
CA THR A 31 -16.25 12.54 21.91
C THR A 31 -17.69 13.04 21.68
N LYS A 32 -17.87 14.35 21.67
CA LYS A 32 -19.17 14.95 21.36
C LYS A 32 -19.59 14.67 19.92
N ILE A 33 -18.69 14.85 18.97
CA ILE A 33 -18.95 14.56 17.55
C ILE A 33 -19.33 13.07 17.37
N VAL A 34 -18.58 12.15 17.95
CA VAL A 34 -18.86 10.69 17.89
C VAL A 34 -20.23 10.40 18.49
N SER A 35 -20.59 11.01 19.63
CA SER A 35 -21.92 10.81 20.25
C SER A 35 -23.05 11.31 19.37
N ASP A 36 -22.87 12.45 18.72
CA ASP A 36 -23.88 13.03 17.81
C ASP A 36 -24.05 12.16 16.56
N LEU A 37 -22.94 11.70 15.96
CA LEU A 37 -22.93 10.77 14.83
C LEU A 37 -23.57 9.42 15.21
N ASP A 38 -23.23 8.88 16.36
CA ASP A 38 -23.77 7.62 16.85
C ASP A 38 -25.29 7.68 17.04
N THR A 39 -25.78 8.76 17.65
CA THR A 39 -27.24 8.98 17.82
C THR A 39 -27.92 9.08 16.47
N HIS A 40 -27.36 9.83 15.54
CA HIS A 40 -27.92 10.04 14.21
C HIS A 40 -28.01 8.74 13.39
N PHE A 41 -26.91 8.00 13.30
CA PHE A 41 -26.90 6.74 12.55
C PHE A 41 -27.77 5.65 13.19
N LYS A 42 -27.89 5.63 14.52
CA LYS A 42 -28.87 4.76 15.19
C LYS A 42 -30.32 5.10 14.81
N GLU A 43 -30.64 6.37 14.64
CA GLU A 43 -31.97 6.78 14.18
C GLU A 43 -32.22 6.37 12.73
N ILE A 44 -31.24 6.50 11.83
CA ILE A 44 -31.33 6.00 10.45
C ILE A 44 -31.58 4.49 10.44
N GLY A 45 -30.84 3.73 11.24
CA GLY A 45 -31.03 2.28 11.37
C GLY A 45 -32.43 1.90 11.86
N LYS A 46 -32.98 2.64 12.83
CA LYS A 46 -34.36 2.40 13.33
C LYS A 46 -35.41 2.73 12.30
N ARG A 47 -35.22 3.75 11.48
CA ARG A 47 -36.13 4.14 10.40
C ARG A 47 -36.05 3.18 9.21
N GLY A 48 -34.92 2.51 8.99
CA GLY A 48 -34.64 1.70 7.81
C GLY A 48 -34.60 2.51 6.50
N PHE A 49 -34.39 3.82 6.60
CA PHE A 49 -34.41 4.74 5.48
C PHE A 49 -33.44 5.91 5.68
N ASP A 50 -32.64 6.17 4.68
CA ASP A 50 -31.67 7.29 4.63
C ASP A 50 -31.93 8.15 3.38
N GLU A 51 -32.82 9.14 3.53
CA GLU A 51 -33.30 10.00 2.45
C GLU A 51 -32.18 10.82 1.79
N LYS A 52 -31.16 11.16 2.56
CA LYS A 52 -30.08 12.04 2.12
C LYS A 52 -28.80 11.29 1.74
N HIS A 53 -28.85 9.96 1.76
CA HIS A 53 -27.66 9.13 1.53
C HIS A 53 -26.47 9.54 2.40
N GLU A 54 -26.75 9.85 3.68
CA GLU A 54 -25.72 10.36 4.61
C GLU A 54 -24.70 9.28 4.96
N ILE A 55 -25.12 8.01 4.99
CA ILE A 55 -24.21 6.87 5.22
C ILE A 55 -23.17 6.82 4.11
N SER A 56 -23.60 6.79 2.85
CA SER A 56 -22.67 6.70 1.70
C SER A 56 -21.78 7.93 1.60
N SER A 57 -22.31 9.13 1.76
CA SER A 57 -21.54 10.38 1.72
C SER A 57 -20.47 10.43 2.81
N PHE A 58 -20.79 9.86 3.98
CA PHE A 58 -19.85 9.79 5.07
C PHE A 58 -18.72 8.79 4.79
N MET A 59 -19.08 7.58 4.36
CA MET A 59 -18.13 6.53 4.02
C MET A 59 -17.22 6.95 2.85
N GLU A 60 -17.79 7.63 1.85
CA GLU A 60 -17.04 8.18 0.72
C GLU A 60 -15.94 9.14 1.18
N ARG A 61 -16.27 10.02 2.10
CA ARG A 61 -15.29 10.95 2.65
C ARG A 61 -14.17 10.24 3.41
N VAL A 62 -14.52 9.30 4.32
CA VAL A 62 -13.53 8.57 5.12
C VAL A 62 -12.58 7.78 4.21
N ILE A 63 -13.12 7.04 3.24
CA ILE A 63 -12.30 6.19 2.37
C ILE A 63 -11.38 7.00 1.45
N ASN A 64 -11.86 8.14 0.94
CA ASN A 64 -11.02 9.04 0.14
C ASN A 64 -9.92 9.69 0.98
N GLU A 65 -10.21 10.16 2.20
CA GLU A 65 -9.19 10.66 3.12
C GLU A 65 -8.13 9.59 3.41
N GLU A 66 -8.52 8.36 3.67
CA GLU A 66 -7.59 7.27 4.00
C GLU A 66 -6.74 6.81 2.81
N ILE A 67 -7.35 6.61 1.64
CA ILE A 67 -6.63 6.05 0.49
C ILE A 67 -5.71 7.08 -0.16
N TYR A 68 -6.16 8.35 -0.28
CA TYR A 68 -5.39 9.36 -1.00
C TYR A 68 -4.45 10.17 -0.12
N ASN A 69 -4.81 10.42 1.13
CA ASN A 69 -4.07 11.34 2.00
C ASN A 69 -3.28 10.66 3.11
N ALA A 70 -3.72 9.48 3.57
CA ALA A 70 -2.98 8.78 4.63
C ALA A 70 -1.61 8.28 4.12
N PRO A 71 -0.55 8.43 4.92
CA PRO A 71 0.75 7.87 4.57
C PRO A 71 0.69 6.35 4.55
N ASP A 72 1.35 5.74 3.58
CA ASP A 72 1.50 4.29 3.49
C ASP A 72 2.97 3.96 3.25
N GLU A 73 3.66 3.53 4.31
CA GLU A 73 5.10 3.29 4.32
C GLU A 73 5.54 2.35 3.18
N LEU A 74 4.74 1.34 2.86
CA LEU A 74 5.10 0.38 1.83
C LEU A 74 4.93 0.95 0.42
N LEU A 75 3.86 1.71 0.17
CA LEU A 75 3.65 2.36 -1.12
C LEU A 75 4.67 3.48 -1.35
N ASP A 76 4.96 4.28 -0.32
CA ASP A 76 5.92 5.39 -0.38
C ASP A 76 7.36 4.89 -0.57
N LEU A 77 7.64 3.66 -0.13
CA LEU A 77 8.89 2.98 -0.38
C LEU A 77 9.04 2.53 -1.84
N LEU A 78 7.95 2.04 -2.44
CA LEU A 78 7.96 1.45 -3.77
C LEU A 78 7.78 2.49 -4.88
N PHE A 79 6.96 3.52 -4.64
CA PHE A 79 6.47 4.41 -5.69
C PHE A 79 6.43 5.87 -5.26
N ASP A 80 6.52 6.76 -6.26
CA ASP A 80 6.02 8.13 -6.12
C ASP A 80 4.51 8.13 -6.34
N ARG A 81 3.75 8.58 -5.32
CA ARG A 81 2.29 8.63 -5.41
C ARG A 81 1.83 9.94 -6.03
N ASN A 82 0.96 9.84 -7.01
CA ASN A 82 0.34 10.99 -7.68
C ASN A 82 -1.18 10.81 -7.72
N THR A 83 -1.92 11.88 -7.50
CA THR A 83 -3.37 11.91 -7.71
C THR A 83 -3.66 12.68 -8.99
N ILE A 84 -4.52 12.11 -9.83
CA ILE A 84 -4.83 12.61 -11.16
C ILE A 84 -6.32 12.80 -11.27
N THR A 85 -6.74 13.80 -12.04
CA THR A 85 -8.16 14.03 -12.29
C THR A 85 -8.78 12.92 -13.14
N GLU A 86 -10.06 12.65 -12.97
CA GLU A 86 -10.77 11.56 -13.65
C GLU A 86 -10.70 11.64 -15.19
N ASN A 87 -10.63 12.83 -15.73
CA ASN A 87 -10.61 13.10 -17.18
C ASN A 87 -9.22 13.04 -17.82
N ASP A 88 -8.17 12.75 -17.04
CA ASP A 88 -6.80 12.76 -17.55
C ASP A 88 -6.40 11.33 -17.99
N ASP A 89 -6.63 11.03 -19.27
CA ASP A 89 -6.36 9.69 -19.85
C ASP A 89 -4.91 9.50 -20.31
N PHE A 90 -4.16 10.59 -20.47
CA PHE A 90 -2.81 10.57 -21.04
C PHE A 90 -1.72 10.96 -20.04
N VAL A 91 -1.64 10.24 -18.93
CA VAL A 91 -0.52 10.42 -18.03
C VAL A 91 0.68 9.67 -18.55
N SER A 92 1.73 10.38 -18.85
CA SER A 92 3.03 9.83 -19.13
C SER A 92 4.02 10.27 -18.07
N VAL A 93 4.63 9.30 -17.39
CA VAL A 93 5.71 9.55 -16.44
C VAL A 93 7.02 9.53 -17.21
N LYS A 94 7.81 10.59 -17.11
CA LYS A 94 9.13 10.67 -17.72
C LYS A 94 10.17 10.17 -16.72
N GLU A 95 10.84 9.10 -17.07
CA GLU A 95 11.94 8.54 -16.27
C GLU A 95 13.26 8.87 -16.99
N PRO A 96 14.05 9.84 -16.46
CA PRO A 96 15.33 10.16 -17.05
C PRO A 96 16.38 9.10 -16.69
N LYS A 97 17.05 8.57 -17.68
CA LYS A 97 18.21 7.69 -17.52
C LYS A 97 19.48 8.49 -17.76
N ASN A 98 20.40 8.49 -16.80
CA ASN A 98 21.68 9.17 -17.00
C ASN A 98 22.55 8.39 -17.98
N THR A 99 22.59 8.83 -19.22
CA THR A 99 23.43 8.30 -20.30
C THR A 99 24.54 9.26 -20.69
N LEU A 100 24.80 10.29 -19.85
CA LEU A 100 25.85 11.25 -20.11
C LEU A 100 27.22 10.61 -19.87
N VAL A 101 28.11 10.74 -20.85
CA VAL A 101 29.47 10.23 -20.80
C VAL A 101 30.44 11.39 -20.71
N ALA A 102 31.33 11.33 -19.73
CA ALA A 102 32.44 12.28 -19.65
C ALA A 102 33.61 11.75 -20.45
N TYR A 103 34.16 12.58 -21.33
CA TYR A 103 35.32 12.25 -22.15
C TYR A 103 36.55 13.03 -21.66
N GLU A 104 37.67 12.35 -21.57
CA GLU A 104 38.94 13.00 -21.38
C GLU A 104 39.37 13.67 -22.70
N ALA A 105 39.61 14.98 -22.66
CA ALA A 105 40.02 15.74 -23.84
C ALA A 105 41.11 16.75 -23.49
N ALA A 106 42.00 16.98 -24.44
CA ALA A 106 42.97 18.07 -24.33
C ALA A 106 42.25 19.42 -24.30
N LYS A 107 42.85 20.43 -23.65
CA LYS A 107 42.29 21.79 -23.58
C LYS A 107 42.00 22.33 -24.99
N GLY A 108 40.72 22.57 -25.28
CA GLY A 108 40.26 23.00 -26.60
C GLY A 108 39.97 21.86 -27.60
N GLY A 109 40.12 20.59 -27.17
CA GLY A 109 39.69 19.42 -27.94
C GLY A 109 38.18 19.28 -28.08
N ASN A 110 37.74 18.71 -29.21
CA ASN A 110 36.33 18.41 -29.43
C ASN A 110 36.00 17.06 -28.77
N VAL A 111 34.85 16.96 -28.13
CA VAL A 111 34.35 15.71 -27.54
C VAL A 111 33.00 15.34 -28.18
N ASP A 112 32.69 14.06 -28.20
CA ASP A 112 31.41 13.57 -28.66
C ASP A 112 30.28 14.04 -27.75
N ARG A 113 29.14 14.35 -28.34
CA ARG A 113 27.97 14.78 -27.57
C ARG A 113 27.24 13.56 -27.04
N SER A 114 26.99 13.54 -25.74
CA SER A 114 26.08 12.61 -25.12
C SER A 114 24.75 13.28 -24.80
N PHE A 115 23.68 12.52 -24.83
CA PHE A 115 22.31 13.00 -24.61
C PHE A 115 21.71 12.28 -23.42
N LEU A 116 20.85 12.98 -22.67
CA LEU A 116 20.03 12.34 -21.64
C LEU A 116 18.94 11.49 -22.32
N ASP A 117 18.90 10.22 -22.02
CA ASP A 117 17.82 9.34 -22.46
C ASP A 117 16.62 9.50 -21.52
N ILE A 118 15.42 9.68 -22.10
CA ILE A 118 14.18 9.86 -21.36
C ILE A 118 13.20 8.80 -21.82
N SER A 119 12.95 7.80 -20.98
CA SER A 119 11.90 6.85 -21.21
C SER A 119 10.55 7.42 -20.78
N VAL A 120 9.49 7.11 -21.54
CA VAL A 120 8.12 7.49 -21.23
C VAL A 120 7.39 6.26 -20.75
N LEU A 121 7.01 6.25 -19.49
CA LEU A 121 6.24 5.18 -18.86
C LEU A 121 4.75 5.49 -18.97
N ARG A 122 3.96 4.50 -19.37
CA ARG A 122 2.50 4.59 -19.37
C ARG A 122 1.94 3.74 -18.24
N PRO A 123 1.06 4.29 -17.38
CA PRO A 123 0.43 3.52 -16.33
C PRO A 123 -0.43 2.38 -16.89
N VAL A 124 -0.36 1.23 -16.23
CA VAL A 124 -1.31 0.13 -16.45
C VAL A 124 -2.46 0.33 -15.49
N TRP A 125 -3.59 0.79 -16.01
CA TRP A 125 -4.77 1.12 -15.23
C TRP A 125 -5.53 -0.12 -14.78
N LYS A 126 -5.97 -0.12 -13.51
CA LYS A 126 -6.84 -1.11 -12.90
C LYS A 126 -7.95 -0.40 -12.14
N ASN A 127 -9.17 -0.91 -12.26
CA ASN A 127 -10.33 -0.42 -11.53
C ASN A 127 -10.87 -1.52 -10.63
N PHE A 128 -11.16 -1.19 -9.37
CA PHE A 128 -11.73 -2.12 -8.39
C PHE A 128 -12.97 -1.54 -7.75
N GLN A 129 -13.84 -2.44 -7.30
CA GLN A 129 -15.06 -2.12 -6.59
C GLN A 129 -15.27 -3.13 -5.46
N VAL A 130 -15.94 -2.68 -4.42
CA VAL A 130 -16.37 -3.51 -3.28
C VAL A 130 -17.84 -3.26 -3.02
N GLU A 131 -18.58 -4.31 -2.75
CA GLU A 131 -20.01 -4.22 -2.37
C GLU A 131 -20.20 -4.88 -1.02
N THR A 132 -21.05 -4.30 -0.19
CA THR A 132 -21.37 -4.81 1.14
C THR A 132 -22.77 -4.42 1.55
N ASP A 133 -23.33 -5.18 2.50
CA ASP A 133 -24.65 -4.90 3.08
C ASP A 133 -24.51 -4.54 4.56
N ILE A 134 -25.17 -3.49 5.01
CA ILE A 134 -25.29 -3.13 6.43
C ILE A 134 -26.73 -3.39 6.88
N SER A 135 -26.93 -4.23 7.90
CA SER A 135 -28.27 -4.47 8.42
C SER A 135 -28.80 -3.27 9.21
N TYR A 136 -30.10 -2.99 9.09
CA TYR A 136 -30.76 -1.94 9.87
C TYR A 136 -30.61 -2.18 11.38
N ALA A 137 -30.67 -3.44 11.80
CA ALA A 137 -30.54 -3.82 13.20
C ALA A 137 -29.14 -3.52 13.76
N ASP A 138 -28.08 -3.81 13.00
CA ASP A 138 -26.72 -3.51 13.42
C ASP A 138 -26.49 -2.01 13.51
N LEU A 139 -27.00 -1.26 12.53
CA LEU A 139 -26.90 0.19 12.53
C LEU A 139 -27.70 0.81 13.69
N ALA A 140 -28.92 0.32 13.95
CA ALA A 140 -29.73 0.78 15.06
C ALA A 140 -29.10 0.49 16.44
N LYS A 141 -28.32 -0.57 16.55
CA LYS A 141 -27.63 -0.95 17.79
C LYS A 141 -26.32 -0.21 18.00
N ASN A 142 -25.47 -0.18 17.00
CA ASN A 142 -24.07 0.23 17.11
C ASN A 142 -23.75 1.56 16.41
N GLY A 143 -24.72 2.15 15.67
CA GLY A 143 -24.64 3.49 15.08
C GLY A 143 -23.35 3.75 14.31
N TRP A 144 -22.64 4.81 14.71
CA TRP A 144 -21.39 5.24 14.12
C TRP A 144 -20.29 4.14 14.06
N LYS A 145 -20.19 3.32 15.11
CA LYS A 145 -19.19 2.24 15.15
C LYS A 145 -19.37 1.24 14.00
N THR A 146 -20.62 0.95 13.60
CA THR A 146 -20.90 0.10 12.44
C THR A 146 -20.39 0.74 11.16
N ILE A 147 -20.67 2.03 10.94
CA ILE A 147 -20.21 2.76 9.75
C ILE A 147 -18.68 2.75 9.67
N ALA A 148 -17.99 3.11 10.76
CA ALA A 148 -16.55 3.12 10.83
C ALA A 148 -15.95 1.74 10.50
N LEU A 149 -16.50 0.66 11.07
CA LEU A 149 -16.02 -0.71 10.85
C LEU A 149 -16.18 -1.17 9.41
N TYR A 150 -17.35 -0.93 8.79
CA TYR A 150 -17.56 -1.32 7.39
C TYR A 150 -16.73 -0.51 6.42
N THR A 151 -16.47 0.77 6.72
CA THR A 151 -15.57 1.62 5.93
C THR A 151 -14.14 1.12 6.01
N ASP A 152 -13.64 0.82 7.21
CA ASP A 152 -12.30 0.24 7.41
C ASP A 152 -12.13 -1.07 6.64
N TYR A 153 -13.10 -1.97 6.71
CA TYR A 153 -13.05 -3.24 5.97
C TYR A 153 -13.08 -3.04 4.44
N ALA A 154 -13.90 -2.12 3.94
CA ALA A 154 -13.95 -1.80 2.52
C ALA A 154 -12.62 -1.20 2.03
N THR A 155 -12.06 -0.27 2.80
CA THR A 155 -10.75 0.35 2.51
C THR A 155 -9.64 -0.69 2.54
N ALA A 156 -9.61 -1.54 3.57
CA ALA A 156 -8.63 -2.62 3.66
C ALA A 156 -8.75 -3.62 2.50
N ALA A 157 -9.97 -3.93 2.05
CA ALA A 157 -10.18 -4.81 0.90
C ALA A 157 -9.63 -4.20 -0.40
N LEU A 158 -9.90 -2.91 -0.65
CA LEU A 158 -9.39 -2.19 -1.82
C LEU A 158 -7.86 -2.06 -1.79
N LYS A 159 -7.27 -1.65 -0.66
CA LYS A 159 -5.82 -1.57 -0.47
C LYS A 159 -5.15 -2.93 -0.64
N ASN A 160 -5.67 -3.98 -0.02
CA ASN A 160 -5.11 -5.32 -0.14
C ASN A 160 -5.13 -5.82 -1.59
N LYS A 161 -6.21 -5.53 -2.33
CA LYS A 161 -6.29 -5.88 -3.76
C LYS A 161 -5.29 -5.11 -4.60
N MET A 162 -5.11 -3.82 -4.32
CA MET A 162 -4.07 -3.00 -4.96
C MET A 162 -2.67 -3.57 -4.71
N PHE A 163 -2.31 -3.86 -3.46
CA PHE A 163 -1.02 -4.48 -3.12
C PHE A 163 -0.81 -5.81 -3.83
N LYS A 164 -1.84 -6.67 -3.85
CA LYS A 164 -1.77 -7.95 -4.57
C LYS A 164 -1.39 -7.77 -6.02
N VAL A 165 -2.06 -6.83 -6.71
CA VAL A 165 -1.78 -6.55 -8.12
C VAL A 165 -0.38 -5.99 -8.32
N ILE A 166 0.07 -5.07 -7.46
CA ILE A 166 1.42 -4.51 -7.50
C ILE A 166 2.47 -5.63 -7.36
N PHE A 167 2.35 -6.48 -6.35
CA PHE A 167 3.31 -7.58 -6.15
C PHE A 167 3.27 -8.60 -7.28
N ASP A 168 2.10 -8.92 -7.83
CA ASP A 168 1.98 -9.80 -8.98
C ASP A 168 2.65 -9.20 -10.23
N MET A 169 2.52 -7.89 -10.45
CA MET A 169 3.18 -7.19 -11.55
C MET A 169 4.71 -7.18 -11.38
N ILE A 170 5.21 -6.92 -10.18
CA ILE A 170 6.65 -6.98 -9.88
C ILE A 170 7.17 -8.42 -10.06
N ASP A 171 6.46 -9.40 -9.52
CA ASP A 171 6.85 -10.83 -9.64
C ASP A 171 6.89 -11.28 -11.10
N ALA A 172 5.91 -10.89 -11.91
CA ALA A 172 5.86 -11.22 -13.32
C ALA A 172 6.91 -10.45 -14.16
N GLY A 173 7.25 -9.23 -13.75
CA GLY A 173 8.21 -8.38 -14.46
C GLY A 173 9.66 -8.86 -14.34
N ILE A 174 10.01 -9.57 -13.26
CA ILE A 174 11.36 -10.09 -13.05
C ILE A 174 11.36 -11.59 -13.36
N THR A 175 11.91 -11.94 -14.52
CA THR A 175 11.91 -13.31 -15.03
C THR A 175 13.21 -14.05 -14.73
N SER A 176 13.13 -15.39 -14.72
CA SER A 176 14.30 -16.25 -14.57
C SER A 176 15.36 -15.96 -15.64
N GLY A 177 16.61 -15.85 -15.21
CA GLY A 177 17.74 -15.49 -16.07
C GLY A 177 18.08 -13.99 -16.13
N ALA A 178 17.27 -13.12 -15.51
CA ALA A 178 17.64 -11.73 -15.30
C ALA A 178 18.72 -11.62 -14.21
N ALA A 179 19.58 -10.61 -14.28
CA ALA A 179 20.67 -10.40 -13.30
C ALA A 179 20.15 -10.17 -11.86
N ASN A 180 18.94 -9.62 -11.75
CA ASN A 180 18.25 -9.36 -10.50
C ASN A 180 17.31 -10.53 -10.05
N TYR A 181 17.46 -11.72 -10.64
CA TYR A 181 16.70 -12.92 -10.28
C TYR A 181 17.63 -13.96 -9.63
N ILE A 182 17.36 -14.27 -8.37
CA ILE A 182 18.09 -15.28 -7.61
C ILE A 182 17.19 -16.51 -7.42
N THR A 183 17.67 -17.66 -7.85
CA THR A 183 16.98 -18.94 -7.63
C THR A 183 17.49 -19.57 -6.35
N GLU A 184 16.57 -19.81 -5.40
CA GLU A 184 16.85 -20.60 -4.21
C GLU A 184 16.27 -22.00 -4.38
N SER A 185 17.14 -23.01 -4.46
CA SER A 185 16.75 -24.40 -4.67
C SER A 185 16.22 -25.09 -3.40
N SER A 186 16.47 -24.51 -2.25
CA SER A 186 15.94 -24.96 -0.97
C SER A 186 14.46 -24.58 -0.82
N THR A 187 13.73 -25.31 0.00
CA THR A 187 12.35 -24.96 0.40
C THR A 187 12.30 -23.82 1.43
N THR A 188 13.46 -23.41 1.93
CA THR A 188 13.62 -22.31 2.87
C THR A 188 14.63 -21.32 2.32
N LEU A 189 14.53 -20.06 2.72
CA LEU A 189 15.52 -19.05 2.37
C LEU A 189 16.88 -19.42 2.99
N THR A 190 17.96 -19.30 2.22
CA THR A 190 19.34 -19.52 2.70
C THR A 190 20.08 -18.20 2.87
N GLU A 191 21.12 -18.21 3.72
CA GLU A 191 21.99 -17.03 3.91
C GLU A 191 22.68 -16.62 2.62
N ALA A 192 23.15 -17.60 1.84
CA ALA A 192 23.81 -17.33 0.55
C ALA A 192 22.92 -16.56 -0.43
N SER A 193 21.64 -16.92 -0.54
CA SER A 193 20.69 -16.21 -1.39
C SER A 193 20.36 -14.82 -0.87
N ALA A 194 20.30 -14.66 0.46
CA ALA A 194 20.09 -13.35 1.08
C ALA A 194 21.29 -12.43 0.90
N ASP A 195 22.51 -12.94 1.05
CA ASP A 195 23.76 -12.20 0.82
C ASP A 195 23.90 -11.78 -0.65
N ALA A 196 23.59 -12.67 -1.59
CA ALA A 196 23.62 -12.35 -3.01
C ALA A 196 22.62 -11.22 -3.36
N ALA A 197 21.44 -11.25 -2.76
CA ALA A 197 20.47 -10.17 -2.94
C ALA A 197 20.92 -8.87 -2.28
N ALA A 198 21.52 -8.93 -1.09
CA ALA A 198 22.06 -7.76 -0.40
C ALA A 198 23.17 -7.09 -1.22
N LEU A 199 24.10 -7.88 -1.75
CA LEU A 199 25.16 -7.38 -2.63
C LEU A 199 24.58 -6.72 -3.89
N TYR A 200 23.57 -7.34 -4.52
CA TYR A 200 22.92 -6.73 -5.68
C TYR A 200 22.32 -5.36 -5.36
N ILE A 201 21.58 -5.26 -4.24
CA ILE A 201 20.98 -3.99 -3.81
C ILE A 201 22.06 -2.92 -3.55
N GLN A 202 23.15 -3.30 -2.88
CA GLN A 202 24.25 -2.40 -2.56
C GLN A 202 24.99 -1.92 -3.82
N ASP A 203 25.12 -2.78 -4.83
CA ASP A 203 25.71 -2.41 -6.12
C ASP A 203 24.85 -1.41 -6.90
N VAL A 204 23.51 -1.51 -6.77
CA VAL A 204 22.58 -0.61 -7.47
C VAL A 204 22.37 0.70 -6.72
N ALA A 205 22.17 0.67 -5.40
CA ALA A 205 21.76 1.82 -4.58
C ALA A 205 22.88 2.39 -3.70
N GLY A 206 23.96 1.66 -3.53
CA GLY A 206 25.01 1.96 -2.56
C GLY A 206 24.79 1.31 -1.19
N TYR A 207 25.82 1.34 -0.36
CA TYR A 207 25.83 0.68 0.93
C TYR A 207 24.86 1.35 1.93
N GLY A 208 24.08 0.53 2.65
CA GLY A 208 23.15 1.00 3.69
C GLY A 208 21.83 1.59 3.18
N VAL A 209 21.54 1.43 1.89
CA VAL A 209 20.29 1.88 1.26
C VAL A 209 19.48 0.65 0.82
N GLY A 210 18.17 0.81 0.77
CA GLY A 210 17.24 -0.24 0.31
C GLY A 210 16.50 -0.94 1.43
N THR A 211 15.62 -1.86 1.03
CA THR A 211 14.81 -2.64 1.94
C THR A 211 14.49 -4.02 1.39
N PHE A 212 14.44 -5.01 2.26
CA PHE A 212 13.88 -6.31 1.96
C PHE A 212 12.40 -6.35 2.32
N VAL A 213 11.56 -6.73 1.37
CA VAL A 213 10.12 -6.91 1.55
C VAL A 213 9.79 -8.38 1.36
N ALA A 214 9.27 -9.02 2.38
CA ALA A 214 8.90 -10.43 2.36
C ALA A 214 7.86 -10.77 3.41
N ARG A 215 7.27 -11.96 3.34
CA ARG A 215 6.45 -12.47 4.44
C ARG A 215 7.27 -12.59 5.70
N SER A 216 6.63 -12.34 6.83
CA SER A 216 7.26 -12.35 8.17
C SER A 216 8.11 -13.60 8.43
N LYS A 217 7.72 -14.77 7.89
CA LYS A 217 8.49 -16.01 8.03
C LYS A 217 9.90 -15.93 7.42
N TYR A 218 10.06 -15.27 6.27
CA TYR A 218 11.37 -15.12 5.61
C TYR A 218 12.20 -14.02 6.26
N ILE A 219 11.57 -12.93 6.68
CA ILE A 219 12.26 -11.90 7.46
C ILE A 219 12.82 -12.46 8.77
N GLN A 220 12.07 -13.34 9.46
CA GLN A 220 12.57 -14.02 10.65
C GLN A 220 13.72 -14.99 10.34
N GLN A 221 13.74 -15.63 9.17
CA GLN A 221 14.88 -16.45 8.74
C GLN A 221 16.12 -15.59 8.54
N MET A 222 15.99 -14.46 7.81
CA MET A 222 17.10 -13.51 7.62
C MET A 222 17.68 -13.02 8.94
N SER A 223 16.82 -12.77 9.92
CA SER A 223 17.24 -12.35 11.27
C SER A 223 18.07 -13.41 12.02
N LYS A 224 18.15 -14.63 11.52
CA LYS A 224 18.87 -15.74 12.16
C LYS A 224 20.14 -16.17 11.42
N PHE A 225 20.36 -15.65 10.20
CA PHE A 225 21.45 -16.15 9.35
C PHE A 225 22.82 -15.79 9.90
N LYS A 226 23.05 -14.52 10.16
CA LYS A 226 24.37 -14.11 10.68
C LYS A 226 24.38 -14.31 12.20
N THR A 227 25.45 -14.93 12.67
CA THR A 227 25.68 -15.03 14.09
C THR A 227 26.00 -13.65 14.63
N PHE A 228 24.97 -12.96 15.10
CA PHE A 228 25.13 -11.64 15.70
C PHE A 228 25.93 -11.77 16.98
N THR A 229 27.12 -11.21 16.96
CA THR A 229 28.00 -11.17 18.14
C THR A 229 27.73 -9.97 19.04
N SER A 230 27.00 -8.97 18.53
CA SER A 230 26.65 -7.78 19.29
C SER A 230 25.48 -8.05 20.22
N PRO A 231 25.64 -7.83 21.55
CA PRO A 231 24.55 -7.94 22.53
C PRO A 231 23.33 -7.06 22.21
N GLU A 232 23.56 -5.92 21.53
CA GLU A 232 22.50 -4.97 21.17
C GLU A 232 21.55 -5.58 20.14
N ILE A 233 22.08 -6.21 19.09
CA ILE A 233 21.29 -6.87 18.05
C ILE A 233 20.56 -8.08 18.61
N ILE A 234 21.22 -8.85 19.49
CA ILE A 234 20.60 -9.98 20.19
C ILE A 234 19.39 -9.48 21.01
N ASN A 235 19.57 -8.40 21.76
CA ASN A 235 18.49 -7.80 22.55
C ASN A 235 17.35 -7.27 21.68
N GLU A 236 17.64 -6.66 20.51
CA GLU A 236 16.63 -6.21 19.55
C GLU A 236 15.81 -7.41 19.05
N VAL A 237 16.46 -8.48 18.62
CA VAL A 237 15.78 -9.71 18.15
C VAL A 237 14.94 -10.32 19.27
N HIS A 238 15.42 -10.36 20.51
CA HIS A 238 14.64 -10.84 21.65
C HIS A 238 13.41 -9.97 21.93
N ARG A 239 13.54 -8.65 21.80
CA ARG A 239 12.47 -7.70 22.09
C ARG A 239 11.44 -7.63 20.97
N THR A 240 11.86 -7.64 19.71
CA THR A 240 11.01 -7.38 18.54
C THR A 240 10.67 -8.63 17.75
N GLY A 241 11.37 -9.73 17.96
CA GLY A 241 11.24 -10.98 17.20
C GLY A 241 11.93 -10.97 15.84
N LYS A 242 12.57 -9.85 15.46
CA LYS A 242 13.32 -9.69 14.19
C LYS A 242 14.47 -8.72 14.35
N ALA A 243 15.50 -8.85 13.51
CA ALA A 243 16.46 -7.76 13.32
C ALA A 243 15.80 -6.66 12.48
N GLY A 244 16.12 -5.40 12.74
CA GLY A 244 15.64 -4.26 11.95
C GLY A 244 16.31 -4.16 10.59
N VAL A 245 17.55 -4.67 10.50
CA VAL A 245 18.39 -4.59 9.30
C VAL A 245 19.12 -5.91 9.04
N TYR A 246 19.46 -6.15 7.76
CA TYR A 246 20.33 -7.23 7.29
C TYR A 246 21.35 -6.64 6.34
N ASP A 247 22.65 -6.74 6.66
CA ASP A 247 23.75 -6.10 5.92
C ASP A 247 23.53 -4.61 5.61
N GLY A 248 22.95 -3.86 6.57
CA GLY A 248 22.64 -2.45 6.41
C GLY A 248 21.34 -2.16 5.65
N ILE A 249 20.65 -3.19 5.16
CA ILE A 249 19.39 -3.08 4.41
C ILE A 249 18.21 -3.30 5.36
N ALA A 250 17.22 -2.43 5.34
CA ALA A 250 16.05 -2.51 6.20
C ALA A 250 15.21 -3.77 5.93
N LEU A 251 14.57 -4.33 6.95
CA LEU A 251 13.72 -5.51 6.85
C LEU A 251 12.26 -5.14 7.08
N THR A 252 11.44 -5.16 6.03
CA THR A 252 10.00 -4.84 6.08
C THR A 252 9.17 -6.11 5.93
N PRO A 253 8.59 -6.63 7.03
CA PRO A 253 7.76 -7.82 6.99
C PRO A 253 6.34 -7.50 6.50
N ILE A 254 5.83 -8.33 5.59
CA ILE A 254 4.41 -8.37 5.24
C ILE A 254 3.75 -9.50 6.03
N SER A 255 2.62 -9.20 6.64
CA SER A 255 1.86 -10.22 7.39
C SER A 255 1.37 -11.33 6.45
N GLY A 256 1.77 -12.57 6.73
CA GLY A 256 1.28 -13.75 6.00
C GLY A 256 -0.19 -14.10 6.29
N THR A 257 -0.80 -13.47 7.30
CA THR A 257 -2.22 -13.64 7.62
C THR A 257 -3.13 -12.67 6.89
N LYS A 258 -2.57 -11.59 6.31
CA LYS A 258 -3.35 -10.68 5.45
C LYS A 258 -3.67 -11.41 4.14
N LYS A 259 -4.92 -11.80 4.02
CA LYS A 259 -5.48 -12.43 2.83
C LYS A 259 -6.58 -11.57 2.24
N LEU A 260 -6.79 -11.71 0.95
CA LEU A 260 -7.99 -11.17 0.31
C LEU A 260 -9.23 -11.90 0.81
N GLY A 261 -10.41 -11.32 0.60
CA GLY A 261 -11.68 -11.94 0.98
C GLY A 261 -11.93 -13.33 0.34
N ASP A 262 -11.29 -13.61 -0.79
CA ASP A 262 -11.28 -14.92 -1.45
C ASP A 262 -10.28 -15.93 -0.86
N GLY A 263 -9.57 -15.55 0.19
CA GLY A 263 -8.56 -16.39 0.86
C GLY A 263 -7.19 -16.41 0.18
N THR A 264 -7.01 -15.68 -0.93
CA THR A 264 -5.70 -15.59 -1.58
C THR A 264 -4.74 -14.72 -0.78
N ASP A 265 -3.44 -15.02 -0.86
CA ASP A 265 -2.41 -14.28 -0.15
C ASP A 265 -2.17 -12.91 -0.79
N LEU A 266 -1.89 -11.91 0.04
CA LEU A 266 -1.56 -10.55 -0.39
C LEU A 266 -0.30 -10.51 -1.27
N MET A 267 0.70 -11.30 -0.93
CA MET A 267 1.96 -11.44 -1.64
C MET A 267 2.17 -12.90 -2.01
N VAL A 268 2.68 -13.15 -3.21
CA VAL A 268 3.05 -14.51 -3.67
C VAL A 268 3.96 -15.16 -2.64
N ASP A 269 3.61 -16.39 -2.24
CA ASP A 269 4.46 -17.14 -1.30
C ASP A 269 5.80 -17.50 -1.95
N LYS A 270 6.80 -17.79 -1.11
CA LYS A 270 8.14 -18.17 -1.54
C LYS A 270 8.84 -17.09 -2.39
N ARG A 271 8.54 -15.83 -2.12
CA ARG A 271 9.21 -14.68 -2.74
C ARG A 271 9.75 -13.73 -1.68
N VAL A 272 10.95 -13.22 -1.94
CA VAL A 272 11.57 -12.13 -1.21
C VAL A 272 12.00 -11.10 -2.23
N PHE A 273 11.60 -9.86 -2.02
CA PHE A 273 12.00 -8.74 -2.87
C PHE A 273 12.98 -7.85 -2.12
N GLY A 274 14.14 -7.62 -2.70
CA GLY A 274 15.08 -6.60 -2.27
C GLY A 274 14.90 -5.36 -3.15
N ILE A 275 14.62 -4.22 -2.55
CA ILE A 275 14.30 -2.98 -3.25
C ILE A 275 15.38 -1.97 -2.95
N ALA A 276 16.09 -1.53 -3.99
CA ALA A 276 17.18 -0.58 -3.88
C ALA A 276 16.69 0.87 -3.79
N ASP A 277 15.64 1.21 -4.56
CA ASP A 277 15.06 2.55 -4.67
C ASP A 277 13.63 2.44 -5.24
N LYS A 278 12.92 3.56 -5.30
CA LYS A 278 11.59 3.60 -5.91
C LYS A 278 11.60 3.07 -7.34
N ILE A 279 10.62 2.23 -7.64
CA ILE A 279 10.53 1.49 -8.91
C ILE A 279 9.68 2.18 -9.97
N GLY A 280 9.00 3.26 -9.60
CA GLY A 280 8.16 3.99 -10.54
C GLY A 280 7.15 4.90 -9.88
N SER A 281 6.02 5.13 -10.54
CA SER A 281 4.92 5.94 -10.00
C SER A 281 3.64 5.15 -9.85
N LEU A 282 2.93 5.42 -8.77
CA LEU A 282 1.56 4.97 -8.52
C LEU A 282 0.63 6.17 -8.70
N ASN A 283 -0.18 6.10 -9.74
CA ASN A 283 -1.11 7.17 -10.09
C ASN A 283 -2.52 6.75 -9.69
N MET A 284 -3.19 7.51 -8.85
CA MET A 284 -4.58 7.30 -8.44
C MET A 284 -5.47 8.25 -9.21
N LYS A 285 -6.57 7.76 -9.77
CA LYS A 285 -7.42 8.50 -10.70
C LYS A 285 -8.81 8.72 -10.14
N GLY A 286 -9.23 9.98 -10.02
CA GLY A 286 -10.55 10.37 -9.54
C GLY A 286 -10.78 10.03 -8.06
N ASP A 287 -12.01 10.16 -7.61
CA ASP A 287 -12.44 9.83 -6.25
C ASP A 287 -13.22 8.50 -6.25
N ILE A 288 -13.16 7.81 -5.11
CA ILE A 288 -13.99 6.64 -4.88
C ILE A 288 -15.40 7.14 -4.56
N ASN A 289 -16.39 6.66 -5.31
CA ASN A 289 -17.79 6.99 -5.09
C ASN A 289 -18.48 5.87 -4.33
N VAL A 290 -19.27 6.23 -3.33
CA VAL A 290 -20.05 5.27 -2.55
C VAL A 290 -21.53 5.45 -2.88
N TYR A 291 -22.12 4.43 -3.48
CA TYR A 291 -23.53 4.38 -3.80
C TYR A 291 -24.28 3.57 -2.74
N GLN A 292 -25.48 4.01 -2.42
CA GLN A 292 -26.32 3.40 -1.41
C GLN A 292 -27.70 3.11 -1.97
N ASP A 293 -28.18 1.89 -1.72
CA ASP A 293 -29.54 1.45 -1.99
C ASP A 293 -30.15 0.83 -0.74
N ALA A 294 -31.43 1.12 -0.49
CA ALA A 294 -32.18 0.49 0.60
C ALA A 294 -32.89 -0.78 0.09
N ASN A 295 -32.56 -1.92 0.69
CA ASN A 295 -33.26 -3.18 0.44
C ASN A 295 -34.19 -3.49 1.61
N ASN A 296 -35.42 -2.99 1.54
CA ASN A 296 -36.40 -3.12 2.62
C ASN A 296 -36.86 -4.56 2.85
N ASP A 297 -36.87 -5.40 1.82
CA ASP A 297 -37.24 -6.82 1.95
C ASP A 297 -36.21 -7.61 2.78
N LYS A 298 -34.97 -7.17 2.77
CA LYS A 298 -33.85 -7.78 3.53
C LYS A 298 -33.47 -6.98 4.76
N GLU A 299 -34.13 -5.86 5.03
CA GLU A 299 -33.77 -4.93 6.13
C GLU A 299 -32.30 -4.52 6.14
N LYS A 300 -31.79 -4.13 4.96
CA LYS A 300 -30.39 -3.78 4.77
C LYS A 300 -30.19 -2.56 3.87
N PHE A 301 -29.13 -1.81 4.12
CA PHE A 301 -28.55 -0.88 3.16
C PHE A 301 -27.49 -1.63 2.33
N HIS A 302 -27.65 -1.62 1.03
CA HIS A 302 -26.65 -2.10 0.09
C HIS A 302 -25.71 -0.94 -0.28
N LEU A 303 -24.42 -1.14 -0.12
CA LEU A 303 -23.39 -0.15 -0.36
C LEU A 303 -22.43 -0.65 -1.44
N SER A 304 -22.20 0.17 -2.45
CA SER A 304 -21.26 -0.12 -3.54
C SER A 304 -20.16 0.96 -3.59
N PHE A 305 -18.93 0.57 -3.33
CA PHE A 305 -17.72 1.40 -3.45
C PHE A 305 -17.17 1.22 -4.87
N LYS A 306 -17.26 2.25 -5.69
CA LYS A 306 -16.90 2.20 -7.12
C LYS A 306 -15.83 3.22 -7.46
N ASN A 307 -15.22 3.03 -8.66
CA ASN A 307 -14.23 3.94 -9.24
C ASN A 307 -12.88 3.99 -8.51
N PHE A 308 -12.53 2.99 -7.68
CA PHE A 308 -11.16 2.90 -7.21
C PHE A 308 -10.24 2.53 -8.37
N THR A 309 -9.70 3.55 -9.01
CA THR A 309 -8.85 3.40 -10.19
C THR A 309 -7.43 3.82 -9.86
N PHE A 310 -6.49 2.93 -10.10
CA PHE A 310 -5.06 3.23 -10.00
C PHE A 310 -4.29 2.71 -11.20
N GLY A 311 -3.19 3.38 -11.50
CA GLY A 311 -2.28 3.00 -12.57
C GLY A 311 -0.85 2.93 -12.07
N VAL A 312 -0.21 1.78 -12.27
CA VAL A 312 1.20 1.58 -11.93
C VAL A 312 2.02 1.78 -13.19
N ALA A 313 3.03 2.66 -13.10
CA ALA A 313 3.96 2.93 -14.17
C ALA A 313 5.37 2.54 -13.74
N PHE A 314 5.87 1.43 -14.27
CA PHE A 314 7.27 1.00 -14.22
C PHE A 314 7.62 0.24 -15.51
N ASN A 315 8.90 0.10 -15.79
CA ASN A 315 9.39 -0.64 -16.95
C ASN A 315 10.50 -1.62 -16.53
N LYS A 316 11.12 -2.27 -17.52
CA LYS A 316 12.18 -3.23 -17.27
C LYS A 316 13.41 -2.56 -16.64
N ASP A 317 13.75 -1.34 -17.05
CA ASP A 317 14.92 -0.61 -16.52
C ASP A 317 14.71 -0.19 -15.07
N THR A 318 13.48 0.23 -14.69
CA THR A 318 13.17 0.56 -13.29
C THR A 318 13.09 -0.69 -12.42
N LEU A 319 12.69 -1.85 -12.96
CA LEU A 319 12.71 -3.13 -12.25
C LEU A 319 14.13 -3.66 -11.97
N GLU A 320 15.16 -3.15 -12.62
CA GLU A 320 16.56 -3.43 -12.25
C GLU A 320 16.89 -2.94 -10.82
N LYS A 321 16.10 -2.00 -10.27
CA LYS A 321 16.21 -1.58 -8.86
C LYS A 321 15.63 -2.60 -7.87
N VAL A 322 15.05 -3.69 -8.34
CA VAL A 322 14.46 -4.74 -7.50
C VAL A 322 15.16 -6.06 -7.75
N CYS A 323 15.65 -6.68 -6.68
CA CYS A 323 16.14 -8.05 -6.70
C CYS A 323 15.02 -9.01 -6.22
N LYS A 324 14.84 -10.12 -6.92
CA LYS A 324 13.86 -11.15 -6.58
C LYS A 324 14.55 -12.45 -6.21
N ILE A 325 14.28 -12.94 -5.01
CA ILE A 325 14.64 -14.32 -4.61
C ILE A 325 13.39 -15.19 -4.78
N ALA A 326 13.49 -16.22 -5.62
CA ALA A 326 12.45 -17.22 -5.82
C ALA A 326 12.87 -18.53 -5.12
N ILE A 327 12.12 -18.90 -4.08
CA ILE A 327 12.35 -20.09 -3.26
C ILE A 327 11.58 -21.27 -3.88
N ALA A 328 12.16 -22.46 -3.91
CA ALA A 328 11.58 -23.66 -4.53
C ALA A 328 10.29 -24.19 -3.86
#